data_7a0f71a6a69742c529a2392b97bf504b
#
_entry.id   7a0f71a6a69742c529a2392b97bf504b
#
_cell.length_a   1.000
_cell.length_b   1.000
_cell.length_c   1.000
_cell.angle_alpha   90.00
_cell.angle_beta   90.00
_cell.angle_gamma   90.00
#
_symmetry.space_group_name_H-M   'P 1'
#
loop_
_entity.id
_entity.type
_entity.pdbx_description
1 polymer ?
#
loop_
_entity_poly.entity_id
_entity_poly.type
_entity_poly.pdbx_seq_one_letter_code
_entity_poly.pdbx_strand_id
1 'polypeptide(L)'
;MSSSGQIVGAVVGGVAGFFLGPAGSFAGVALGAQLGMMAGGLLDPPKGPTVTGPRLSDLTIQTSTYGAVIPRIYGTVALHGNVFWLENNKILEILVKKKSGGKGGSRTVTKTYYNYATFALGLCRGPIAGVKRIWISGHLYYDAGSSDAETIKASNEAAIGFTVHLGTDTQLPNSRMQATLGVDNTPAYRGLAYIVFYDLPLADYGEALAAAQVKVEVMQAATYADEAITRSVPDNNWAGLD
;
A
#
# COMPACT_ATOMS: atom_id res chain seq x y z
N MET A 1 -24.18 28.39 -4.17
CA MET A 1 -23.44 29.50 -3.51
C MET A 1 -22.79 30.33 -4.63
N SER A 2 -23.10 31.62 -4.71
CA SER A 2 -22.48 32.50 -5.69
C SER A 2 -21.01 32.77 -5.29
N SER A 3 -20.11 32.88 -6.27
CA SER A 3 -18.71 33.22 -6.00
C SER A 3 -18.58 34.67 -5.57
N SER A 4 -17.50 34.99 -4.84
CA SER A 4 -17.21 36.37 -4.44
C SER A 4 -17.18 37.32 -5.64
N GLY A 5 -16.65 36.88 -6.78
CA GLY A 5 -16.62 37.63 -8.00
C GLY A 5 -18.02 37.92 -8.58
N GLN A 6 -18.94 36.97 -8.49
CA GLN A 6 -20.34 37.18 -8.90
C GLN A 6 -21.03 38.22 -8.04
N ILE A 7 -20.83 38.21 -6.72
CA ILE A 7 -21.43 39.17 -5.79
C ILE A 7 -20.88 40.59 -6.06
N VAL A 8 -19.55 40.73 -6.15
CA VAL A 8 -18.89 41.99 -6.45
C VAL A 8 -19.32 42.52 -7.84
N GLY A 9 -19.36 41.65 -8.86
CA GLY A 9 -19.81 41.98 -10.19
C GLY A 9 -21.26 42.45 -10.23
N ALA A 10 -22.17 41.80 -9.45
CA ALA A 10 -23.56 42.22 -9.34
C ALA A 10 -23.72 43.62 -8.72
N VAL A 11 -22.95 43.88 -7.65
CA VAL A 11 -23.00 45.20 -6.97
C VAL A 11 -22.46 46.31 -7.89
N VAL A 12 -21.28 46.11 -8.46
CA VAL A 12 -20.66 47.11 -9.36
C VAL A 12 -21.50 47.29 -10.63
N GLY A 13 -21.99 46.21 -11.22
CA GLY A 13 -22.86 46.29 -12.41
C GLY A 13 -24.21 46.93 -12.10
N GLY A 14 -24.81 46.67 -10.92
CA GLY A 14 -26.04 47.26 -10.47
C GLY A 14 -25.90 48.78 -10.30
N VAL A 15 -24.83 49.25 -9.66
CA VAL A 15 -24.54 50.69 -9.48
C VAL A 15 -24.30 51.35 -10.85
N ALA A 16 -23.49 50.77 -11.72
CA ALA A 16 -23.25 51.27 -13.06
C ALA A 16 -24.56 51.34 -13.88
N GLY A 17 -25.39 50.29 -13.81
CA GLY A 17 -26.68 50.22 -14.50
C GLY A 17 -27.69 51.28 -13.99
N PHE A 18 -27.63 51.67 -12.73
CA PHE A 18 -28.44 52.73 -12.18
C PHE A 18 -28.09 54.11 -12.77
N PHE A 19 -26.78 54.38 -12.94
CA PHE A 19 -26.30 55.68 -13.49
C PHE A 19 -26.38 55.77 -15.02
N LEU A 20 -26.25 54.63 -15.72
CA LEU A 20 -26.21 54.60 -17.18
C LEU A 20 -27.56 54.28 -17.83
N GLY A 21 -28.55 53.85 -17.04
CA GLY A 21 -29.90 53.55 -17.52
C GLY A 21 -30.75 54.80 -17.66
N PRO A 22 -31.84 54.81 -18.46
CA PRO A 22 -32.73 55.94 -18.58
C PRO A 22 -33.35 56.30 -17.22
N ALA A 23 -32.97 57.46 -16.69
CA ALA A 23 -33.56 58.11 -15.50
C ALA A 23 -33.57 57.28 -14.21
N GLY A 24 -32.45 56.63 -13.82
CA GLY A 24 -32.36 56.00 -12.50
C GLY A 24 -33.33 54.84 -12.26
N SER A 25 -33.70 54.10 -13.30
CA SER A 25 -34.75 53.09 -13.23
C SER A 25 -34.24 51.79 -12.58
N PHE A 26 -35.10 51.16 -11.73
CA PHE A 26 -34.82 49.83 -11.18
C PHE A 26 -34.53 48.79 -12.27
N ALA A 27 -35.01 48.96 -13.51
CA ALA A 27 -34.71 48.11 -14.63
C ALA A 27 -33.24 48.19 -15.03
N GLY A 28 -32.59 49.35 -14.98
CA GLY A 28 -31.17 49.53 -15.20
C GLY A 28 -30.30 48.86 -14.16
N VAL A 29 -30.73 48.93 -12.88
CA VAL A 29 -30.04 48.21 -11.80
C VAL A 29 -30.11 46.69 -11.98
N ALA A 30 -31.28 46.17 -12.36
CA ALA A 30 -31.48 44.72 -12.55
C ALA A 30 -30.63 44.19 -13.73
N LEU A 31 -30.61 44.91 -14.86
CA LEU A 31 -29.80 44.56 -16.03
C LEU A 31 -28.29 44.66 -15.73
N GLY A 32 -27.88 45.76 -15.07
CA GLY A 32 -26.48 45.96 -14.70
C GLY A 32 -25.98 44.91 -13.72
N ALA A 33 -26.82 44.51 -12.75
CA ALA A 33 -26.51 43.48 -11.79
C ALA A 33 -26.36 42.09 -12.49
N GLN A 34 -27.24 41.76 -13.44
CA GLN A 34 -27.15 40.52 -14.21
C GLN A 34 -25.90 40.45 -15.06
N LEU A 35 -25.59 41.50 -15.80
CA LEU A 35 -24.37 41.59 -16.61
C LEU A 35 -23.12 41.56 -15.73
N GLY A 36 -23.15 42.26 -14.60
CA GLY A 36 -22.06 42.24 -13.61
C GLY A 36 -21.83 40.89 -12.98
N MET A 37 -22.90 40.14 -12.65
CA MET A 37 -22.78 38.75 -12.21
C MET A 37 -22.18 37.84 -13.27
N MET A 38 -22.57 37.98 -14.53
CA MET A 38 -22.00 37.18 -15.61
C MET A 38 -20.50 37.50 -15.81
N ALA A 39 -20.14 38.76 -15.82
CA ALA A 39 -18.74 39.19 -15.96
C ALA A 39 -17.90 38.76 -14.72
N GLY A 40 -18.44 38.95 -13.51
CA GLY A 40 -17.80 38.52 -12.24
C GLY A 40 -17.64 37.01 -12.16
N GLY A 41 -18.59 36.23 -12.68
CA GLY A 41 -18.51 34.78 -12.79
C GLY A 41 -17.46 34.26 -13.78
N LEU A 42 -17.14 35.06 -14.80
CA LEU A 42 -16.04 34.77 -15.76
C LEU A 42 -14.67 35.03 -15.13
N LEU A 43 -14.56 36.06 -14.27
CA LEU A 43 -13.29 36.41 -13.59
C LEU A 43 -13.01 35.51 -12.38
N ASP A 44 -14.03 35.15 -11.65
CA ASP A 44 -13.94 34.22 -10.47
C ASP A 44 -15.08 33.20 -10.56
N PRO A 45 -14.89 32.11 -11.34
CA PRO A 45 -15.91 31.09 -11.48
C PRO A 45 -16.19 30.42 -10.15
N PRO A 46 -17.45 30.09 -9.84
CA PRO A 46 -17.82 29.45 -8.59
C PRO A 46 -17.02 28.17 -8.40
N LYS A 47 -16.44 28.02 -7.22
CA LYS A 47 -15.73 26.77 -6.86
C LYS A 47 -16.76 25.63 -6.82
N GLY A 48 -16.57 24.64 -7.66
CA GLY A 48 -17.40 23.44 -7.65
C GLY A 48 -17.27 22.63 -6.37
N PRO A 49 -18.19 21.69 -6.17
CA PRO A 49 -18.16 20.84 -4.98
C PRO A 49 -16.85 20.05 -4.91
N THR A 50 -16.29 19.95 -3.72
CA THR A 50 -15.18 19.05 -3.45
C THR A 50 -15.76 17.69 -3.05
N VAL A 51 -15.60 16.69 -3.89
CA VAL A 51 -15.92 15.29 -3.56
C VAL A 51 -14.69 14.68 -2.93
N THR A 52 -14.82 14.28 -1.66
CA THR A 52 -13.74 13.57 -0.93
C THR A 52 -14.10 12.09 -0.92
N GLY A 53 -13.23 11.24 -1.45
CA GLY A 53 -13.36 9.79 -1.35
C GLY A 53 -13.22 9.31 0.11
N PRO A 54 -13.55 8.03 0.38
CA PRO A 54 -13.38 7.46 1.70
C PRO A 54 -11.91 7.58 2.13
N ARG A 55 -11.70 7.87 3.40
CA ARG A 55 -10.39 7.92 4.04
C ARG A 55 -10.35 6.84 5.08
N LEU A 56 -9.26 6.09 5.13
CA LEU A 56 -9.03 5.11 6.18
C LEU A 56 -8.85 5.85 7.51
N SER A 57 -9.89 5.83 8.36
CA SER A 57 -9.88 6.52 9.66
C SER A 57 -9.13 5.72 10.73
N ASP A 58 -9.09 4.38 10.62
CA ASP A 58 -8.49 3.50 11.63
C ASP A 58 -7.79 2.31 10.95
N LEU A 59 -6.54 2.50 10.58
CA LEU A 59 -5.66 1.41 10.16
C LEU A 59 -5.12 0.69 11.38
N THR A 60 -5.81 -0.36 11.77
CA THR A 60 -5.28 -1.30 12.75
C THR A 60 -4.29 -2.21 12.03
N ILE A 61 -3.01 -1.89 12.13
CA ILE A 61 -1.96 -2.79 11.71
C ILE A 61 -1.75 -3.75 12.87
N GLN A 62 -2.01 -5.03 12.63
CA GLN A 62 -1.65 -6.07 13.56
C GLN A 62 -0.12 -6.23 13.54
N THR A 63 0.56 -5.40 14.31
CA THR A 63 1.99 -5.54 14.55
C THR A 63 2.25 -6.81 15.35
N SER A 64 3.47 -7.31 15.22
CA SER A 64 3.97 -8.50 15.90
C SER A 64 3.49 -8.61 17.34
N THR A 65 2.80 -9.68 17.65
CA THR A 65 2.54 -10.05 19.04
C THR A 65 3.85 -10.55 19.63
N TYR A 66 4.36 -9.85 20.65
CA TYR A 66 5.52 -10.32 21.41
C TYR A 66 5.28 -11.74 21.92
N GLY A 67 6.21 -12.65 21.64
CA GLY A 67 6.08 -14.06 22.00
C GLY A 67 5.36 -14.92 20.96
N ALA A 68 5.03 -14.39 19.77
CA ALA A 68 4.53 -15.21 18.67
C ALA A 68 5.56 -16.28 18.28
N VAL A 69 5.10 -17.52 18.14
CA VAL A 69 5.96 -18.65 17.80
C VAL A 69 6.42 -18.54 16.35
N ILE A 70 7.72 -18.64 16.12
CA ILE A 70 8.29 -18.78 14.79
C ILE A 70 8.24 -20.26 14.40
N PRO A 71 7.40 -20.68 13.44
CA PRO A 71 7.28 -22.08 13.07
C PRO A 71 8.55 -22.59 12.38
N ARG A 72 8.84 -23.89 12.55
CA ARG A 72 9.76 -24.64 11.71
C ARG A 72 8.93 -25.45 10.72
N ILE A 73 9.26 -25.39 9.45
CA ILE A 73 8.52 -26.09 8.38
C ILE A 73 9.30 -27.29 7.87
N TYR A 74 8.60 -28.27 7.31
CA TYR A 74 9.14 -29.43 6.62
C TYR A 74 8.41 -29.57 5.27
N GLY A 75 9.18 -29.67 4.19
CA GLY A 75 8.64 -29.75 2.83
C GLY A 75 8.06 -28.42 2.33
N THR A 76 6.91 -28.46 1.67
CA THR A 76 6.20 -27.28 1.14
C THR A 76 4.95 -27.03 1.96
N VAL A 77 4.85 -25.90 2.61
CA VAL A 77 3.77 -25.55 3.53
C VAL A 77 3.27 -24.14 3.28
N ALA A 78 1.96 -23.95 3.29
CA ALA A 78 1.33 -22.64 3.27
C ALA A 78 1.08 -22.17 4.72
N LEU A 79 1.58 -20.98 5.04
CA LEU A 79 1.47 -20.40 6.38
C LEU A 79 1.11 -18.92 6.33
N HIS A 80 0.61 -18.40 7.43
CA HIS A 80 0.45 -16.98 7.67
C HIS A 80 1.68 -16.46 8.40
N GLY A 81 2.23 -15.35 7.90
CA GLY A 81 3.38 -14.74 8.55
C GLY A 81 2.99 -13.78 9.67
N ASN A 82 4.00 -13.26 10.37
CA ASN A 82 3.85 -12.25 11.40
C ASN A 82 4.56 -10.96 10.97
N VAL A 83 3.82 -9.84 10.92
CA VAL A 83 4.40 -8.54 10.57
C VAL A 83 5.25 -8.05 11.73
N PHE A 84 6.57 -7.98 11.57
CA PHE A 84 7.50 -7.54 12.61
C PHE A 84 8.12 -6.17 12.36
N TRP A 85 7.96 -5.63 11.17
CA TRP A 85 8.41 -4.28 10.82
C TRP A 85 7.44 -3.62 9.84
N LEU A 86 7.22 -2.34 10.04
CA LEU A 86 6.44 -1.48 9.15
C LEU A 86 7.20 -0.17 8.96
N GLU A 87 7.36 0.27 7.74
CA GLU A 87 8.06 1.51 7.41
C GLU A 87 7.41 2.72 8.10
N ASN A 88 8.21 3.48 8.86
CA ASN A 88 7.76 4.64 9.64
C ASN A 88 6.57 4.37 10.60
N ASN A 89 6.30 3.11 10.94
CA ASN A 89 5.16 2.68 11.75
C ASN A 89 3.80 3.21 11.26
N LYS A 90 3.66 3.45 9.97
CA LYS A 90 2.42 3.96 9.36
C LYS A 90 2.30 3.58 7.90
N ILE A 91 1.06 3.62 7.40
CA ILE A 91 0.75 3.48 5.98
C ILE A 91 0.93 4.82 5.28
N LEU A 92 1.52 4.78 4.08
CA LEU A 92 1.68 5.94 3.23
C LEU A 92 0.35 6.28 2.56
N GLU A 93 -0.20 7.46 2.85
CA GLU A 93 -1.41 7.98 2.22
C GLU A 93 -1.04 8.99 1.12
N ILE A 94 -1.39 8.72 -0.12
CA ILE A 94 -1.18 9.62 -1.25
C ILE A 94 -2.51 10.24 -1.67
N LEU A 95 -2.58 11.57 -1.61
CA LEU A 95 -3.76 12.32 -2.03
C LEU A 95 -3.64 12.74 -3.50
N VAL A 96 -4.49 12.19 -4.35
CA VAL A 96 -4.64 12.61 -5.75
C VAL A 96 -5.84 13.54 -5.90
N LYS A 97 -5.61 14.74 -6.41
CA LYS A 97 -6.65 15.74 -6.71
C LYS A 97 -6.90 15.79 -8.22
N LYS A 98 -8.04 15.30 -8.67
CA LYS A 98 -8.51 15.50 -10.05
C LYS A 98 -9.43 16.71 -10.13
N LYS A 99 -9.14 17.64 -11.04
CA LYS A 99 -10.03 18.75 -11.37
C LYS A 99 -10.75 18.41 -12.66
N SER A 100 -12.07 18.33 -12.62
CA SER A 100 -12.92 18.10 -13.77
C SER A 100 -13.83 19.32 -13.96
N GLY A 101 -13.94 19.82 -15.19
CA GLY A 101 -14.82 20.93 -15.54
C GLY A 101 -14.49 21.44 -16.93
N GLY A 102 -15.53 21.77 -17.73
CA GLY A 102 -15.39 22.30 -19.07
C GLY A 102 -15.13 23.81 -19.08
N LYS A 103 -14.84 24.36 -20.27
CA LYS A 103 -14.63 25.79 -20.53
C LYS A 103 -15.91 26.55 -20.16
N GLY A 104 -15.92 27.31 -19.06
CA GLY A 104 -17.06 28.11 -18.60
C GLY A 104 -17.94 27.50 -17.49
N GLY A 105 -17.65 26.29 -16.98
CA GLY A 105 -18.44 25.64 -15.93
C GLY A 105 -17.75 25.57 -14.57
N SER A 106 -18.53 25.23 -13.55
CA SER A 106 -18.05 24.94 -12.19
C SER A 106 -17.04 23.79 -12.20
N ARG A 107 -15.87 23.98 -11.61
CA ARG A 107 -14.81 22.94 -11.51
C ARG A 107 -15.05 22.07 -10.28
N THR A 108 -15.34 20.79 -10.50
CA THR A 108 -15.37 19.80 -9.43
C THR A 108 -13.97 19.32 -9.10
N VAL A 109 -13.62 19.32 -7.82
CA VAL A 109 -12.36 18.76 -7.32
C VAL A 109 -12.65 17.44 -6.64
N THR A 110 -12.21 16.34 -7.25
CA THR A 110 -12.27 15.01 -6.65
C THR A 110 -10.95 14.72 -5.93
N LYS A 111 -11.03 14.38 -4.65
CA LYS A 111 -9.91 13.96 -3.83
C LYS A 111 -10.00 12.45 -3.66
N THR A 112 -9.00 11.71 -4.13
CA THR A 112 -8.91 10.26 -3.95
C THR A 112 -7.67 9.95 -3.13
N TYR A 113 -7.84 9.13 -2.10
CA TYR A 113 -6.74 8.67 -1.23
C TYR A 113 -6.30 7.29 -1.69
N TYR A 114 -5.00 7.09 -1.85
CA TYR A 114 -4.38 5.81 -2.12
C TYR A 114 -3.47 5.45 -0.96
N ASN A 115 -3.62 4.25 -0.44
CA ASN A 115 -2.90 3.78 0.73
C ASN A 115 -1.91 2.69 0.31
N TYR A 116 -0.65 2.85 0.70
CA TYR A 116 0.43 1.93 0.40
C TYR A 116 1.11 1.50 1.70
N ALA A 117 1.54 0.24 1.76
CA ALA A 117 2.28 -0.27 2.90
C ALA A 117 3.61 -0.90 2.46
N THR A 118 4.69 -0.53 3.15
CA THR A 118 5.98 -1.21 3.08
C THR A 118 6.23 -1.88 4.42
N PHE A 119 6.31 -3.21 4.44
CA PHE A 119 6.39 -3.97 5.69
C PHE A 119 7.17 -5.27 5.52
N ALA A 120 7.69 -5.80 6.63
CA ALA A 120 8.35 -7.09 6.67
C ALA A 120 7.48 -8.12 7.39
N LEU A 121 7.30 -9.27 6.74
CA LEU A 121 6.50 -10.39 7.19
C LEU A 121 7.43 -11.57 7.51
N GLY A 122 7.60 -11.90 8.78
CA GLY A 122 8.33 -13.08 9.24
C GLY A 122 7.53 -14.35 8.96
N LEU A 123 8.17 -15.35 8.39
CA LEU A 123 7.52 -16.59 7.95
C LEU A 123 7.83 -17.76 8.87
N CYS A 124 9.07 -18.21 8.84
CA CYS A 124 9.47 -19.41 9.56
C CYS A 124 10.98 -19.39 9.85
N ARG A 125 11.45 -20.36 10.64
CA ARG A 125 12.88 -20.59 10.82
C ARG A 125 13.46 -21.11 9.50
N GLY A 126 14.48 -20.39 8.98
CA GLY A 126 15.20 -20.75 7.76
C GLY A 126 16.35 -21.73 8.01
N PRO A 127 17.10 -22.10 6.96
CA PRO A 127 16.93 -21.60 5.61
C PRO A 127 15.78 -22.27 4.84
N ILE A 128 15.21 -21.51 3.90
CA ILE A 128 14.21 -21.98 2.94
C ILE A 128 14.78 -21.99 1.52
N ALA A 129 14.23 -22.82 0.63
CA ALA A 129 14.57 -22.78 -0.79
C ALA A 129 13.98 -21.55 -1.48
N GLY A 130 12.76 -21.16 -1.05
CA GLY A 130 12.09 -19.98 -1.56
C GLY A 130 10.60 -19.95 -1.26
N VAL A 131 9.95 -18.95 -1.82
CA VAL A 131 8.50 -18.73 -1.75
C VAL A 131 7.89 -19.16 -3.08
N LYS A 132 6.95 -20.10 -3.02
CA LYS A 132 6.28 -20.66 -4.19
C LYS A 132 5.08 -19.81 -4.61
N ARG A 133 4.22 -19.44 -3.65
CA ARG A 133 3.03 -18.62 -3.90
C ARG A 133 2.76 -17.66 -2.75
N ILE A 134 2.16 -16.54 -3.09
CA ILE A 134 1.68 -15.55 -2.11
C ILE A 134 0.22 -15.22 -2.44
N TRP A 135 -0.65 -15.26 -1.44
CA TRP A 135 -2.02 -14.76 -1.52
C TRP A 135 -2.19 -13.61 -0.55
N ILE A 136 -2.88 -12.56 -0.98
CA ILE A 136 -3.25 -11.42 -0.15
C ILE A 136 -4.76 -11.28 -0.19
N SER A 137 -5.42 -11.30 0.96
CA SER A 137 -6.89 -11.29 1.08
C SER A 137 -7.59 -12.34 0.19
N GLY A 138 -6.96 -13.52 0.04
CA GLY A 138 -7.48 -14.61 -0.77
C GLY A 138 -7.18 -14.51 -2.28
N HIS A 139 -6.66 -13.39 -2.75
CA HIS A 139 -6.24 -13.20 -4.14
C HIS A 139 -4.80 -13.64 -4.35
N LEU A 140 -4.53 -14.36 -5.43
CA LEU A 140 -3.18 -14.76 -5.80
C LEU A 140 -2.38 -13.53 -6.21
N TYR A 141 -1.35 -13.19 -5.43
CA TYR A 141 -0.46 -12.07 -5.67
C TYR A 141 0.79 -12.47 -6.46
N TYR A 142 1.34 -13.65 -6.16
CA TYR A 142 2.56 -14.17 -6.78
C TYR A 142 2.50 -15.69 -6.90
N ASP A 143 3.00 -16.22 -8.03
CA ASP A 143 3.24 -17.65 -8.27
C ASP A 143 4.56 -17.83 -9.01
N ALA A 144 5.48 -18.58 -8.43
CA ALA A 144 6.75 -18.95 -9.07
C ALA A 144 6.59 -19.88 -10.28
N GLY A 145 5.41 -20.49 -10.45
CA GLY A 145 5.09 -21.35 -11.60
C GLY A 145 5.83 -22.69 -11.60
N SER A 146 6.55 -23.04 -10.53
CA SER A 146 7.40 -24.23 -10.47
C SER A 146 7.32 -24.93 -9.11
N SER A 147 7.80 -26.17 -9.07
CA SER A 147 8.09 -26.92 -7.84
C SER A 147 9.58 -27.25 -7.72
N ASP A 148 10.41 -26.76 -8.65
CA ASP A 148 11.85 -26.88 -8.61
C ASP A 148 12.48 -25.75 -7.78
N ALA A 149 13.38 -26.08 -6.87
CA ALA A 149 13.94 -25.13 -5.90
C ALA A 149 14.75 -24.00 -6.56
N GLU A 150 15.57 -24.33 -7.58
CA GLU A 150 16.40 -23.32 -8.25
C GLU A 150 15.53 -22.37 -9.09
N THR A 151 14.51 -22.91 -9.78
CA THR A 151 13.54 -22.09 -10.51
C THR A 151 12.75 -21.18 -9.60
N ILE A 152 12.31 -21.65 -8.43
CA ILE A 152 11.63 -20.84 -7.42
C ILE A 152 12.53 -19.72 -6.91
N LYS A 153 13.81 -20.04 -6.61
CA LYS A 153 14.78 -19.06 -6.15
C LYS A 153 15.02 -17.97 -7.20
N ALA A 154 15.28 -18.35 -8.44
CA ALA A 154 15.48 -17.41 -9.55
C ALA A 154 14.23 -16.52 -9.77
N SER A 155 13.02 -17.10 -9.68
CA SER A 155 11.77 -16.36 -9.77
C SER A 155 11.59 -15.38 -8.62
N ASN A 156 11.99 -15.76 -7.39
CA ASN A 156 11.93 -14.86 -6.23
C ASN A 156 12.93 -13.69 -6.34
N GLU A 157 14.12 -13.93 -6.89
CA GLU A 157 15.14 -12.89 -7.12
C GLU A 157 14.71 -11.89 -8.20
N ALA A 158 13.96 -12.36 -9.21
CA ALA A 158 13.41 -11.52 -10.29
C ALA A 158 12.09 -10.81 -9.91
N ALA A 159 11.51 -11.10 -8.75
CA ALA A 159 10.21 -10.57 -8.36
C ALA A 159 10.25 -9.05 -8.13
N ILE A 160 9.18 -8.37 -8.55
CA ILE A 160 9.00 -6.94 -8.36
C ILE A 160 7.96 -6.72 -7.24
N GLY A 161 8.20 -5.71 -6.40
CA GLY A 161 7.29 -5.34 -5.32
C GLY A 161 7.53 -6.07 -4.00
N PHE A 162 8.40 -7.07 -3.97
CA PHE A 162 8.82 -7.71 -2.73
C PHE A 162 10.22 -8.33 -2.85
N THR A 163 10.85 -8.59 -1.72
CA THR A 163 12.11 -9.33 -1.63
C THR A 163 11.98 -10.46 -0.63
N VAL A 164 12.44 -11.65 -0.99
CA VAL A 164 12.49 -12.83 -0.12
C VAL A 164 13.86 -12.93 0.52
N HIS A 165 13.88 -13.03 1.85
CA HIS A 165 15.05 -13.33 2.65
C HIS A 165 14.95 -14.78 3.14
N LEU A 166 15.91 -15.60 2.74
CA LEU A 166 15.83 -17.05 2.89
C LEU A 166 16.12 -17.56 4.30
N GLY A 167 16.61 -16.72 5.20
CA GLY A 167 16.97 -17.13 6.57
C GLY A 167 18.31 -17.86 6.67
N THR A 168 19.24 -17.60 5.74
CA THR A 168 20.59 -18.19 5.78
C THR A 168 21.47 -17.53 6.83
N ASP A 169 22.54 -18.21 7.25
CA ASP A 169 23.53 -17.68 8.20
C ASP A 169 24.36 -16.53 7.61
N THR A 170 24.41 -16.42 6.29
CA THR A 170 25.09 -15.34 5.55
C THR A 170 24.16 -14.22 5.10
N GLN A 171 22.88 -14.28 5.50
CA GLN A 171 21.87 -13.29 5.12
C GLN A 171 22.30 -11.88 5.49
N LEU A 172 22.09 -10.96 4.55
CA LEU A 172 22.35 -9.53 4.73
C LEU A 172 21.08 -8.79 5.17
N PRO A 173 21.24 -7.64 5.87
CA PRO A 173 20.11 -6.79 6.20
C PRO A 173 19.41 -6.27 4.95
N ASN A 174 18.10 -6.06 5.04
CA ASN A 174 17.33 -5.48 3.94
C ASN A 174 17.66 -3.99 3.77
N SER A 175 17.95 -3.56 2.55
CA SER A 175 18.39 -2.19 2.23
C SER A 175 17.32 -1.13 2.53
N ARG A 176 16.03 -1.43 2.33
CA ARG A 176 14.94 -0.50 2.64
C ARG A 176 14.77 -0.31 4.15
N MET A 177 14.94 -1.39 4.92
CA MET A 177 14.94 -1.30 6.38
C MET A 177 16.14 -0.49 6.87
N GLN A 178 17.34 -0.68 6.28
CA GLN A 178 18.53 0.11 6.60
C GLN A 178 18.34 1.60 6.29
N ALA A 179 17.69 1.93 5.19
CA ALA A 179 17.39 3.32 4.84
C ALA A 179 16.45 3.99 5.85
N THR A 180 15.56 3.22 6.50
CA THR A 180 14.59 3.74 7.47
C THR A 180 15.13 3.75 8.91
N LEU A 181 15.81 2.67 9.33
CA LEU A 181 16.25 2.47 10.71
C LEU A 181 17.71 2.89 10.94
N GLY A 182 18.49 3.03 9.88
CA GLY A 182 19.93 3.18 9.90
C GLY A 182 20.66 1.84 9.79
N VAL A 183 21.87 1.88 9.22
CA VAL A 183 22.69 0.69 8.93
C VAL A 183 23.00 -0.09 10.21
N ASP A 184 23.41 0.61 11.27
CA ASP A 184 23.83 0.01 12.54
C ASP A 184 22.66 -0.54 13.36
N ASN A 185 21.43 -0.10 13.06
CA ASN A 185 20.21 -0.48 13.79
C ASN A 185 19.39 -1.53 13.07
N THR A 186 19.85 -2.02 11.90
CA THR A 186 19.11 -2.99 11.11
C THR A 186 19.76 -4.37 11.20
N PRO A 187 19.18 -5.31 11.97
CA PRO A 187 19.72 -6.67 12.02
C PRO A 187 19.46 -7.42 10.71
N ALA A 188 20.32 -8.37 10.41
CA ALA A 188 20.17 -9.24 9.23
C ALA A 188 19.09 -10.31 9.38
N TYR A 189 18.56 -10.51 10.59
CA TYR A 189 17.58 -11.55 10.93
C TYR A 189 17.99 -12.95 10.44
N ARG A 190 19.28 -13.31 10.61
CA ARG A 190 19.80 -14.63 10.24
C ARG A 190 19.05 -15.74 10.96
N GLY A 191 18.76 -16.82 10.25
CA GLY A 191 17.94 -17.91 10.77
C GLY A 191 16.42 -17.65 10.70
N LEU A 192 15.97 -16.45 10.27
CA LEU A 192 14.56 -16.14 10.02
C LEU A 192 14.34 -15.94 8.52
N ALA A 193 13.47 -16.74 7.93
CA ALA A 193 12.96 -16.49 6.59
C ALA A 193 11.84 -15.46 6.66
N TYR A 194 11.92 -14.41 5.83
CA TYR A 194 10.93 -13.33 5.81
C TYR A 194 10.81 -12.70 4.42
N ILE A 195 9.73 -11.98 4.19
CA ILE A 195 9.47 -11.21 2.98
C ILE A 195 9.36 -9.74 3.36
N VAL A 196 9.93 -8.86 2.55
CA VAL A 196 9.68 -7.41 2.61
C VAL A 196 8.86 -7.03 1.40
N PHE A 197 7.66 -6.51 1.63
CA PHE A 197 6.81 -5.93 0.60
C PHE A 197 7.10 -4.44 0.49
N TYR A 198 7.15 -3.92 -0.73
CA TYR A 198 7.41 -2.51 -1.01
C TYR A 198 6.19 -1.86 -1.63
N ASP A 199 5.75 -0.77 -1.02
CA ASP A 199 4.69 0.09 -1.53
C ASP A 199 3.44 -0.70 -2.02
N LEU A 200 3.05 -1.75 -1.27
CA LEU A 200 1.90 -2.58 -1.59
C LEU A 200 0.62 -1.73 -1.58
N PRO A 201 -0.14 -1.64 -2.72
CA PRO A 201 -1.39 -0.88 -2.75
C PRO A 201 -2.48 -1.62 -1.96
N LEU A 202 -2.95 -1.02 -0.87
CA LEU A 202 -3.93 -1.66 0.02
C LEU A 202 -5.36 -1.62 -0.52
N ALA A 203 -5.67 -0.68 -1.41
CA ALA A 203 -7.00 -0.55 -2.00
C ALA A 203 -7.48 -1.83 -2.70
N ASP A 204 -6.54 -2.58 -3.30
CA ASP A 204 -6.83 -3.83 -4.02
C ASP A 204 -7.12 -5.02 -3.07
N TYR A 205 -6.80 -4.88 -1.76
CA TYR A 205 -6.82 -5.97 -0.79
C TYR A 205 -7.68 -5.69 0.45
N GLY A 206 -8.65 -4.76 0.34
CA GLY A 206 -9.62 -4.48 1.40
C GLY A 206 -9.17 -3.43 2.42
N GLU A 207 -8.21 -2.58 2.05
CA GLU A 207 -7.80 -1.36 2.78
C GLU A 207 -7.19 -1.58 4.18
N ALA A 208 -7.21 -2.81 4.72
CA ALA A 208 -6.60 -3.14 6.01
C ALA A 208 -5.50 -4.19 5.85
N LEU A 209 -4.31 -3.90 6.35
CA LEU A 209 -3.23 -4.87 6.40
C LEU A 209 -3.31 -5.64 7.72
N ALA A 210 -4.10 -6.69 7.75
CA ALA A 210 -4.00 -7.69 8.80
C ALA A 210 -3.02 -8.78 8.35
N ALA A 211 -2.08 -9.18 9.21
CA ALA A 211 -1.12 -10.24 8.91
C ALA A 211 -1.80 -11.56 8.52
N ALA A 212 -3.00 -11.81 9.05
CA ALA A 212 -3.84 -12.95 8.70
C ALA A 212 -4.32 -12.96 7.24
N GLN A 213 -4.27 -11.82 6.54
CA GLN A 213 -4.68 -11.71 5.14
C GLN A 213 -3.56 -12.09 4.17
N VAL A 214 -2.30 -12.18 4.63
CA VAL A 214 -1.18 -12.62 3.81
C VAL A 214 -0.86 -14.07 4.11
N LYS A 215 -1.08 -14.94 3.12
CA LYS A 215 -0.77 -16.36 3.16
C LYS A 215 0.35 -16.65 2.18
N VAL A 216 1.39 -17.37 2.63
CA VAL A 216 2.59 -17.63 1.85
C VAL A 216 2.86 -19.13 1.81
N GLU A 217 3.04 -19.70 0.62
CA GLU A 217 3.48 -21.07 0.44
C GLU A 217 5.01 -21.09 0.31
N VAL A 218 5.64 -21.71 1.27
CA VAL A 218 7.10 -21.73 1.45
C VAL A 218 7.62 -23.13 1.22
N MET A 219 8.76 -23.24 0.51
CA MET A 219 9.45 -24.51 0.29
C MET A 219 10.72 -24.54 1.12
N GLN A 220 10.89 -25.63 1.89
CA GLN A 220 12.10 -25.87 2.68
C GLN A 220 13.31 -26.13 1.78
N ALA A 221 14.49 -25.71 2.21
CA ALA A 221 15.75 -26.06 1.52
C ALA A 221 16.07 -27.56 1.67
N ALA A 222 16.48 -28.19 0.58
CA ALA A 222 16.76 -29.65 0.54
C ALA A 222 17.82 -30.07 1.55
N THR A 223 18.85 -29.26 1.77
CA THR A 223 19.94 -29.52 2.74
C THR A 223 19.43 -29.73 4.18
N TYR A 224 18.29 -29.09 4.54
CA TYR A 224 17.70 -29.27 5.88
C TYR A 224 16.90 -30.58 5.98
N ALA A 225 16.33 -31.06 4.87
CA ALA A 225 15.64 -32.34 4.82
C ALA A 225 16.66 -33.49 4.91
N ASP A 226 17.78 -33.37 4.22
CA ASP A 226 18.83 -34.41 4.21
C ASP A 226 19.54 -34.54 5.56
N GLU A 227 19.86 -33.43 6.25
CA GLU A 227 20.41 -33.48 7.60
C GLU A 227 19.42 -34.05 8.63
N ALA A 228 18.13 -33.74 8.52
CA ALA A 228 17.12 -34.28 9.41
C ALA A 228 16.91 -35.79 9.19
N ILE A 229 16.96 -36.25 7.94
CA ILE A 229 16.84 -37.66 7.57
C ILE A 229 18.10 -38.44 8.00
N THR A 230 19.29 -37.88 7.75
CA THR A 230 20.57 -38.54 8.13
C THR A 230 20.73 -38.64 9.63
N ARG A 231 20.16 -37.71 10.42
CA ARG A 231 20.16 -37.83 11.90
C ARG A 231 19.04 -38.69 12.43
N SER A 232 18.00 -38.97 11.69
CA SER A 232 16.85 -39.76 12.12
C SER A 232 16.91 -41.22 11.72
N VAL A 233 17.85 -41.62 10.87
CA VAL A 233 18.15 -43.02 10.59
C VAL A 233 19.24 -43.43 11.58
N PRO A 234 18.93 -44.08 12.70
CA PRO A 234 19.96 -44.78 13.48
C PRO A 234 20.57 -45.80 12.53
N ASP A 235 21.91 -45.91 12.53
CA ASP A 235 22.58 -47.02 11.88
C ASP A 235 21.89 -48.31 12.30
N ASN A 236 20.98 -48.79 11.45
CA ASN A 236 20.31 -50.07 11.66
C ASN A 236 21.31 -51.17 11.33
N ASN A 237 22.40 -51.17 12.09
CA ASN A 237 23.24 -52.37 12.14
C ASN A 237 22.60 -53.35 13.16
N TRP A 238 21.46 -53.91 12.75
CA TRP A 238 20.80 -55.02 13.47
C TRP A 238 21.50 -56.36 13.21
N ALA A 239 22.69 -56.34 12.60
CA ALA A 239 23.53 -57.54 12.47
C ALA A 239 24.23 -57.84 13.79
N GLY A 240 23.51 -58.47 14.73
CA GLY A 240 24.09 -58.88 16.02
C GLY A 240 23.12 -59.26 17.12
N LEU A 241 21.88 -59.60 16.78
CA LEU A 241 20.94 -60.24 17.70
C LEU A 241 20.46 -61.55 17.10
N ASP A 242 21.37 -62.56 17.08
CA ASP A 242 21.05 -63.98 17.06
C ASP A 242 21.27 -64.54 18.46
#